data_399a0c89e61d060a554fcfded8ef9501
#
_entry.id   399a0c89e61d060a554fcfded8ef9501
#
_cell.length_a   1.000
_cell.length_b   1.000
_cell.length_c   1.000
_cell.angle_alpha   90.00
_cell.angle_beta   90.00
_cell.angle_gamma   90.00
#
_symmetry.space_group_name_H-M   'P 1'
#
loop_
_entity.id
_entity.type
_entity.pdbx_description
1 polymer ?
#
loop_
_entity_poly.entity_id
_entity_poly.type
_entity_poly.pdbx_seq_one_letter_code
_entity_poly.pdbx_strand_id
1 'polypeptide(L)'
;MIKCISMPKQYSYFNGKTVPLSQIKINPYDIGFSRGYGVFDVMCTKNGKPFLLPEHFSRLKRSAELLNLKVPFDEEKYEKIVNKLLKLNNFKESGIRTMITGGLSPDAFSVGKETVIVLIEKFKPLPPVLFEKGSKAITLDFKRSNPRAKITNYVEAIKNQEKKKKAGALEILYVKDGKVFEFSTSNVFVVKKGKIKTPKEGVLFGITRDLTIKLAEKAGFEVVEKEISEKELFSADEVILTATNKDIVPIVEIDGRKIGEGKPGRITTKLMDSFSSFTKNY
;
A
#
# COMPACT_ATOMS: atom_id res chain seq x y z
N MET A 1 20.58 20.18 -28.02
CA MET A 1 19.92 18.92 -28.42
C MET A 1 19.71 18.06 -27.17
N ILE A 2 18.48 18.01 -26.65
CA ILE A 2 18.12 17.12 -25.56
C ILE A 2 18.11 15.72 -26.16
N LYS A 3 19.05 14.84 -25.76
CA LYS A 3 19.03 13.43 -26.12
C LYS A 3 17.71 12.86 -25.61
N CYS A 4 16.77 12.53 -26.50
CA CYS A 4 15.66 11.64 -26.19
C CYS A 4 16.26 10.32 -25.70
N ILE A 5 16.34 10.15 -24.38
CA ILE A 5 16.59 8.85 -23.78
C ILE A 5 15.35 8.04 -24.11
N SER A 6 15.45 7.13 -25.08
CA SER A 6 14.38 6.18 -25.37
C SER A 6 14.14 5.37 -24.09
N MET A 7 13.06 5.67 -23.40
CA MET A 7 12.65 4.82 -22.27
C MET A 7 12.46 3.39 -22.80
N PRO A 8 12.96 2.38 -22.09
CA PRO A 8 12.79 0.99 -22.51
C PRO A 8 11.30 0.73 -22.72
N LYS A 9 10.96 0.01 -23.81
CA LYS A 9 9.59 -0.29 -24.21
C LYS A 9 8.92 -1.08 -23.10
N GLN A 10 8.07 -0.40 -22.32
CA GLN A 10 7.33 -0.99 -21.19
C GLN A 10 5.92 -1.33 -21.66
N TYR A 11 5.45 -2.52 -21.33
CA TYR A 11 4.11 -3.00 -21.69
C TYR A 11 3.15 -2.94 -20.51
N SER A 12 1.90 -2.64 -20.82
CA SER A 12 0.81 -2.51 -19.86
C SER A 12 -0.46 -3.14 -20.43
N TYR A 13 -1.41 -3.45 -19.55
CA TYR A 13 -2.76 -3.78 -19.98
C TYR A 13 -3.62 -2.52 -19.92
N PHE A 14 -4.39 -2.27 -20.96
CA PHE A 14 -5.31 -1.15 -21.07
C PHE A 14 -6.59 -1.60 -21.76
N ASN A 15 -7.71 -1.57 -21.03
CA ASN A 15 -9.06 -1.84 -21.56
C ASN A 15 -9.15 -3.08 -22.46
N GLY A 16 -8.66 -4.24 -22.02
CA GLY A 16 -8.74 -5.50 -22.76
C GLY A 16 -7.52 -5.83 -23.62
N LYS A 17 -6.57 -4.90 -23.79
CA LYS A 17 -5.42 -5.07 -24.69
C LYS A 17 -4.08 -4.92 -23.97
N THR A 18 -3.09 -5.68 -24.39
CA THR A 18 -1.69 -5.43 -24.00
C THR A 18 -1.10 -4.42 -24.98
N VAL A 19 -0.64 -3.30 -24.47
CA VAL A 19 -0.13 -2.17 -25.28
C VAL A 19 1.18 -1.64 -24.67
N PRO A 20 2.04 -0.99 -25.46
CA PRO A 20 3.12 -0.17 -24.91
C PRO A 20 2.56 0.89 -23.97
N LEU A 21 3.24 1.18 -22.85
CA LEU A 21 2.82 2.20 -21.87
C LEU A 21 2.59 3.57 -22.53
N SER A 22 3.43 3.94 -23.51
CA SER A 22 3.33 5.19 -24.28
C SER A 22 2.05 5.32 -25.12
N GLN A 23 1.33 4.23 -25.34
CA GLN A 23 0.07 4.22 -26.10
C GLN A 23 -1.18 4.33 -25.23
N ILE A 24 -1.03 4.34 -23.90
CA ILE A 24 -2.17 4.58 -23.00
C ILE A 24 -2.58 6.05 -23.11
N LYS A 25 -3.85 6.26 -23.46
CA LYS A 25 -4.46 7.60 -23.53
C LYS A 25 -5.70 7.63 -22.65
N ILE A 26 -5.66 8.42 -21.60
CA ILE A 26 -6.81 8.63 -20.71
C ILE A 26 -7.65 9.77 -21.27
N ASN A 27 -8.95 9.52 -21.40
CA ASN A 27 -9.88 10.55 -21.83
C ASN A 27 -10.09 11.57 -20.71
N PRO A 28 -10.05 12.89 -20.97
CA PRO A 28 -10.31 13.93 -19.95
C PRO A 28 -11.68 13.81 -19.26
N TYR A 29 -12.66 13.21 -19.91
CA TYR A 29 -14.00 12.94 -19.34
C TYR A 29 -14.09 11.65 -18.53
N ASP A 30 -12.98 10.93 -18.34
CA ASP A 30 -12.91 9.82 -17.37
C ASP A 30 -13.05 10.39 -15.95
N ILE A 31 -14.06 9.94 -15.20
CA ILE A 31 -14.31 10.45 -13.84
C ILE A 31 -13.23 10.00 -12.85
N GLY A 32 -12.41 9.03 -13.19
CA GLY A 32 -11.18 8.73 -12.44
C GLY A 32 -10.17 9.86 -12.53
N PHE A 33 -10.04 10.49 -13.71
CA PHE A 33 -9.19 11.65 -13.92
C PHE A 33 -9.84 12.95 -13.38
N SER A 34 -11.08 13.23 -13.78
CA SER A 34 -11.74 14.51 -13.49
C SER A 34 -12.31 14.61 -12.06
N ARG A 35 -12.57 13.49 -11.38
CA ARG A 35 -13.20 13.42 -10.05
C ARG A 35 -12.45 12.57 -9.04
N GLY A 36 -11.38 11.87 -9.43
CA GLY A 36 -10.69 10.92 -8.56
C GLY A 36 -11.54 9.68 -8.23
N TYR A 37 -12.55 9.35 -9.05
CA TYR A 37 -13.45 8.22 -8.81
C TYR A 37 -12.88 6.94 -9.36
N GLY A 38 -12.16 6.22 -8.53
CA GLY A 38 -11.51 4.98 -8.90
C GLY A 38 -10.88 4.26 -7.72
N VAL A 39 -10.55 3.01 -7.94
CA VAL A 39 -9.84 2.13 -7.01
C VAL A 39 -8.55 1.64 -7.63
N PHE A 40 -7.63 1.22 -6.77
CA PHE A 40 -6.40 0.59 -7.24
C PHE A 40 -5.92 -0.47 -6.25
N ASP A 41 -5.07 -1.35 -6.73
CA ASP A 41 -4.30 -2.23 -5.88
C ASP A 41 -2.84 -2.23 -6.32
N VAL A 42 -1.95 -2.50 -5.37
CA VAL A 42 -0.51 -2.63 -5.61
C VAL A 42 -0.04 -3.88 -4.92
N MET A 43 0.53 -4.81 -5.70
CA MET A 43 1.29 -5.94 -5.19
C MET A 43 2.72 -5.90 -5.73
N CYS A 44 3.61 -6.66 -5.11
CA CYS A 44 4.98 -6.83 -5.59
C CYS A 44 5.23 -8.30 -5.92
N THR A 45 6.24 -8.56 -6.75
CA THR A 45 6.76 -9.91 -6.87
C THR A 45 7.70 -10.24 -5.70
N LYS A 46 7.76 -11.51 -5.34
CA LYS A 46 8.82 -12.10 -4.51
C LYS A 46 9.35 -13.31 -5.27
N ASN A 47 10.65 -13.39 -5.44
CA ASN A 47 11.29 -14.41 -6.29
C ASN A 47 10.73 -14.44 -7.73
N GLY A 48 10.40 -13.27 -8.27
CA GLY A 48 9.81 -13.11 -9.61
C GLY A 48 8.34 -13.50 -9.75
N LYS A 49 7.69 -14.02 -8.69
CA LYS A 49 6.28 -14.42 -8.68
C LYS A 49 5.39 -13.34 -8.04
N PRO A 50 4.16 -13.10 -8.52
CA PRO A 50 3.21 -12.21 -7.86
C PRO A 50 2.94 -12.68 -6.43
N PHE A 51 3.23 -11.84 -5.44
CA PHE A 51 3.13 -12.20 -4.03
C PHE A 51 1.71 -12.00 -3.52
N LEU A 52 1.05 -13.08 -3.04
CA LEU A 52 -0.31 -13.07 -2.51
C LEU A 52 -1.34 -12.49 -3.51
N LEU A 53 -1.25 -12.92 -4.78
CA LEU A 53 -2.13 -12.43 -5.85
C LEU A 53 -3.62 -12.62 -5.53
N PRO A 54 -4.10 -13.77 -5.02
CA PRO A 54 -5.50 -13.98 -4.69
C PRO A 54 -6.03 -12.96 -3.68
N GLU A 55 -5.25 -12.66 -2.63
CA GLU A 55 -5.60 -11.69 -1.59
C GLU A 55 -5.66 -10.26 -2.16
N HIS A 56 -4.70 -9.89 -3.01
CA HIS A 56 -4.69 -8.60 -3.70
C HIS A 56 -5.87 -8.46 -4.66
N PHE A 57 -6.18 -9.49 -5.44
CA PHE A 57 -7.33 -9.51 -6.34
C PHE A 57 -8.65 -9.40 -5.57
N SER A 58 -8.81 -10.16 -4.50
CA SER A 58 -9.98 -10.09 -3.62
C SER A 58 -10.17 -8.69 -3.02
N ARG A 59 -9.07 -8.02 -2.60
CA ARG A 59 -9.14 -6.64 -2.09
C ARG A 59 -9.49 -5.63 -3.18
N LEU A 60 -8.93 -5.77 -4.38
CA LEU A 60 -9.29 -4.93 -5.53
C LEU A 60 -10.79 -5.05 -5.82
N LYS A 61 -11.33 -6.27 -5.85
CA LYS A 61 -12.74 -6.55 -6.09
C LYS A 61 -13.62 -5.90 -5.02
N ARG A 62 -13.33 -6.12 -3.73
CA ARG A 62 -14.07 -5.47 -2.63
C ARG A 62 -14.00 -3.94 -2.70
N SER A 63 -12.85 -3.38 -3.06
CA SER A 63 -12.72 -1.92 -3.20
C SER A 63 -13.56 -1.40 -4.36
N ALA A 64 -13.62 -2.12 -5.47
CA ALA A 64 -14.45 -1.77 -6.63
C ALA A 64 -15.96 -1.86 -6.28
N GLU A 65 -16.38 -2.92 -5.63
CA GLU A 65 -17.77 -3.11 -5.16
C GLU A 65 -18.25 -1.97 -4.26
N LEU A 66 -17.40 -1.51 -3.32
CA LEU A 66 -17.70 -0.38 -2.44
C LEU A 66 -17.89 0.96 -3.19
N LEU A 67 -17.37 1.08 -4.41
CA LEU A 67 -17.56 2.23 -5.29
C LEU A 67 -18.51 1.92 -6.47
N ASN A 68 -19.29 0.84 -6.42
CA ASN A 68 -20.16 0.42 -7.52
C ASN A 68 -19.41 0.30 -8.88
N LEU A 69 -18.14 -0.06 -8.84
CA LEU A 69 -17.32 -0.35 -10.03
C LEU A 69 -17.24 -1.85 -10.27
N LYS A 70 -17.18 -2.25 -11.54
CA LYS A 70 -17.02 -3.66 -11.92
C LYS A 70 -15.55 -3.97 -12.20
N VAL A 71 -15.09 -5.14 -11.77
CA VAL A 71 -13.81 -5.70 -12.20
C VAL A 71 -14.11 -6.59 -13.42
N PRO A 72 -13.64 -6.24 -14.64
CA PRO A 72 -14.09 -6.89 -15.88
C PRO A 72 -13.36 -8.21 -16.19
N PHE A 73 -12.81 -8.86 -15.19
CA PHE A 73 -12.15 -10.16 -15.26
C PHE A 73 -12.24 -10.89 -13.92
N ASP A 74 -12.18 -12.21 -13.98
CA ASP A 74 -12.00 -13.09 -12.83
C ASP A 74 -10.51 -13.20 -12.44
N GLU A 75 -10.24 -13.94 -11.38
CA GLU A 75 -8.88 -14.11 -10.84
C GLU A 75 -7.96 -14.82 -11.83
N GLU A 76 -8.44 -15.86 -12.51
CA GLU A 76 -7.65 -16.63 -13.48
C GLU A 76 -7.20 -15.76 -14.66
N LYS A 77 -8.13 -14.96 -15.20
CA LYS A 77 -7.82 -14.01 -16.28
C LYS A 77 -6.88 -12.91 -15.80
N TYR A 78 -7.07 -12.40 -14.58
CA TYR A 78 -6.18 -11.43 -13.98
C TYR A 78 -4.76 -11.97 -13.84
N GLU A 79 -4.61 -13.18 -13.32
CA GLU A 79 -3.32 -13.86 -13.21
C GLU A 79 -2.62 -14.02 -14.58
N LYS A 80 -3.36 -14.44 -15.60
CA LYS A 80 -2.85 -14.54 -16.99
C LYS A 80 -2.36 -13.18 -17.51
N ILE A 81 -3.11 -12.09 -17.25
CA ILE A 81 -2.69 -10.73 -17.62
C ILE A 81 -1.40 -10.34 -16.92
N VAL A 82 -1.34 -10.53 -15.61
CA VAL A 82 -0.16 -10.19 -14.79
C VAL A 82 1.07 -10.97 -15.26
N ASN A 83 0.97 -12.29 -15.38
CA ASN A 83 2.08 -13.15 -15.79
C ASN A 83 2.58 -12.83 -17.21
N LYS A 84 1.67 -12.51 -18.14
CA LYS A 84 2.04 -12.03 -19.48
C LYS A 84 2.83 -10.72 -19.42
N LEU A 85 2.36 -9.75 -18.62
CA LEU A 85 3.02 -8.46 -18.49
C LEU A 85 4.37 -8.57 -17.79
N LEU A 86 4.51 -9.44 -16.77
CA LEU A 86 5.79 -9.71 -16.11
C LEU A 86 6.83 -10.25 -17.10
N LYS A 87 6.44 -11.24 -17.94
CA LYS A 87 7.32 -11.78 -18.98
C LYS A 87 7.74 -10.71 -20.00
N LEU A 88 6.83 -9.84 -20.42
CA LEU A 88 7.13 -8.80 -21.43
C LEU A 88 8.04 -7.69 -20.89
N ASN A 89 7.91 -7.33 -19.60
CA ASN A 89 8.71 -6.28 -18.97
C ASN A 89 10.03 -6.78 -18.39
N ASN A 90 10.11 -8.06 -18.05
CA ASN A 90 11.33 -8.79 -17.64
C ASN A 90 12.17 -8.09 -16.54
N PHE A 91 11.52 -7.53 -15.52
CA PHE A 91 12.22 -7.02 -14.34
C PHE A 91 12.52 -8.16 -13.36
N LYS A 92 13.65 -8.09 -12.66
CA LYS A 92 14.01 -9.07 -11.63
C LYS A 92 12.94 -9.15 -10.54
N GLU A 93 12.53 -7.96 -10.04
CA GLU A 93 11.37 -7.81 -9.16
C GLU A 93 10.52 -6.65 -9.65
N SER A 94 9.21 -6.80 -9.53
CA SER A 94 8.22 -5.89 -10.07
C SER A 94 7.23 -5.40 -9.01
N GLY A 95 6.79 -4.15 -9.15
CA GLY A 95 5.53 -3.68 -8.63
C GLY A 95 4.44 -3.88 -9.70
N ILE A 96 3.29 -4.38 -9.31
CA ILE A 96 2.11 -4.55 -10.16
C ILE A 96 1.03 -3.62 -9.63
N ARG A 97 0.66 -2.62 -10.42
CA ARG A 97 -0.37 -1.65 -10.07
C ARG A 97 -1.57 -1.84 -10.98
N THR A 98 -2.70 -2.18 -10.39
CA THR A 98 -3.98 -2.27 -11.10
C THR A 98 -4.86 -1.10 -10.70
N MET A 99 -5.39 -0.37 -11.67
CA MET A 99 -6.30 0.76 -11.48
C MET A 99 -7.59 0.51 -12.23
N ILE A 100 -8.71 0.82 -11.60
CA ILE A 100 -10.05 0.77 -12.20
C ILE A 100 -10.75 2.07 -11.86
N THR A 101 -11.18 2.81 -12.87
CA THR A 101 -11.91 4.08 -12.71
C THR A 101 -13.35 3.94 -13.17
N GLY A 102 -14.19 4.91 -12.83
CA GLY A 102 -15.56 4.96 -13.32
C GLY A 102 -15.71 5.23 -14.80
N GLY A 103 -14.60 5.40 -15.54
CA GLY A 103 -14.58 5.53 -16.99
C GLY A 103 -15.23 6.80 -17.52
N LEU A 104 -15.56 6.75 -18.80
CA LEU A 104 -16.12 7.87 -19.54
C LEU A 104 -17.53 8.18 -19.08
N SER A 105 -17.74 9.35 -18.52
CA SER A 105 -19.04 9.81 -18.00
C SER A 105 -19.63 10.91 -18.91
N PRO A 106 -20.90 10.78 -19.32
CA PRO A 106 -21.55 11.79 -20.17
C PRO A 106 -21.89 13.09 -19.43
N ASP A 107 -22.07 13.02 -18.11
CA ASP A 107 -22.51 14.12 -17.26
C ASP A 107 -21.51 14.46 -16.13
N ALA A 108 -20.34 13.81 -16.15
CA ALA A 108 -19.28 13.90 -15.15
C ALA A 108 -19.66 13.39 -13.74
N PHE A 109 -20.79 12.69 -13.58
CA PHE A 109 -21.26 12.11 -12.32
C PHE A 109 -21.71 10.64 -12.45
N SER A 110 -22.22 10.23 -13.59
CA SER A 110 -22.61 8.86 -13.84
C SER A 110 -21.39 7.97 -14.10
N VAL A 111 -21.39 6.78 -13.51
CA VAL A 111 -20.39 5.76 -13.81
C VAL A 111 -20.63 5.25 -15.23
N GLY A 112 -19.60 5.34 -16.08
CA GLY A 112 -19.61 4.80 -17.43
C GLY A 112 -19.03 3.38 -17.50
N LYS A 113 -18.49 3.02 -18.66
CA LYS A 113 -17.70 1.80 -18.78
C LYS A 113 -16.33 2.02 -18.16
N GLU A 114 -15.95 1.16 -17.23
CA GLU A 114 -14.71 1.27 -16.47
C GLU A 114 -13.48 1.37 -17.36
N THR A 115 -12.56 2.26 -17.00
CA THR A 115 -11.20 2.24 -17.54
C THR A 115 -10.33 1.39 -16.66
N VAL A 116 -9.68 0.38 -17.24
CA VAL A 116 -8.84 -0.58 -16.53
C VAL A 116 -7.40 -0.54 -17.02
N ILE A 117 -6.49 -0.36 -16.08
CA ILE A 117 -5.04 -0.31 -16.36
C ILE A 117 -4.32 -1.27 -15.42
N VAL A 118 -3.42 -2.10 -15.99
CA VAL A 118 -2.44 -2.85 -15.19
C VAL A 118 -1.05 -2.43 -15.65
N LEU A 119 -0.27 -1.89 -14.73
CA LEU A 119 1.11 -1.45 -14.92
C LEU A 119 2.07 -2.42 -14.26
N ILE A 120 3.21 -2.65 -14.89
CA ILE A 120 4.36 -3.32 -14.28
C ILE A 120 5.46 -2.28 -14.11
N GLU A 121 5.91 -2.08 -12.89
CA GLU A 121 6.93 -1.11 -12.52
C GLU A 121 8.14 -1.85 -11.95
N LYS A 122 9.36 -1.38 -12.24
CA LYS A 122 10.54 -1.94 -11.59
C LYS A 122 10.45 -1.71 -10.08
N PHE A 123 10.48 -2.79 -9.30
CA PHE A 123 10.44 -2.67 -7.85
C PHE A 123 11.71 -2.01 -7.32
N LYS A 124 11.54 -1.06 -6.40
CA LYS A 124 12.63 -0.39 -5.69
C LYS A 124 12.48 -0.66 -4.20
N PRO A 125 13.30 -1.55 -3.62
CA PRO A 125 13.24 -1.80 -2.18
C PRO A 125 13.67 -0.57 -1.38
N LEU A 126 13.21 -0.48 -0.15
CA LEU A 126 13.70 0.52 0.79
C LEU A 126 15.18 0.29 1.12
N PRO A 127 15.93 1.35 1.43
CA PRO A 127 17.30 1.22 1.90
C PRO A 127 17.40 0.35 3.17
N PRO A 128 18.36 -0.58 3.27
CA PRO A 128 18.51 -1.48 4.43
C PRO A 128 18.59 -0.74 5.78
N VAL A 129 19.21 0.43 5.78
CA VAL A 129 19.35 1.27 6.99
C VAL A 129 18.01 1.59 7.67
N LEU A 130 16.90 1.65 6.92
CA LEU A 130 15.57 1.91 7.48
C LEU A 130 15.00 0.72 8.28
N PHE A 131 15.49 -0.46 7.99
CA PHE A 131 15.17 -1.68 8.75
C PHE A 131 16.09 -1.84 9.96
N GLU A 132 17.39 -1.54 9.80
CA GLU A 132 18.41 -1.69 10.82
C GLU A 132 18.34 -0.63 11.91
N LYS A 133 18.14 0.63 11.54
CA LYS A 133 18.08 1.78 12.45
C LYS A 133 16.67 2.27 12.77
N GLY A 134 15.70 1.78 12.01
CA GLY A 134 14.31 2.26 12.06
C GLY A 134 14.10 3.54 11.26
N SER A 135 12.84 3.92 11.16
CA SER A 135 12.35 5.05 10.38
C SER A 135 11.60 6.05 11.26
N LYS A 136 11.34 7.23 10.67
CA LYS A 136 10.55 8.29 11.28
C LYS A 136 9.18 8.43 10.63
N ALA A 137 8.22 8.92 11.38
CA ALA A 137 6.92 9.33 10.88
C ALA A 137 6.52 10.71 11.43
N ILE A 138 5.56 11.34 10.76
CA ILE A 138 4.86 12.52 11.28
C ILE A 138 3.38 12.20 11.39
N THR A 139 2.66 12.87 12.29
CA THR A 139 1.21 12.76 12.37
C THR A 139 0.52 13.80 11.48
N LEU A 140 -0.70 13.49 11.09
CA LEU A 140 -1.63 14.41 10.43
C LEU A 140 -3.02 14.22 11.02
N ASP A 141 -3.67 15.33 11.41
CA ASP A 141 -5.06 15.36 11.83
C ASP A 141 -5.97 15.08 10.62
N PHE A 142 -6.20 13.79 10.35
CA PHE A 142 -6.97 13.32 9.21
C PHE A 142 -7.47 11.89 9.43
N LYS A 143 -8.61 11.58 8.84
CA LYS A 143 -9.17 10.24 8.71
C LYS A 143 -9.73 10.07 7.31
N ARG A 144 -9.45 8.94 6.66
CA ARG A 144 -10.00 8.66 5.33
C ARG A 144 -11.52 8.48 5.38
N SER A 145 -12.23 9.03 4.40
CA SER A 145 -13.70 8.89 4.29
C SER A 145 -14.13 7.46 3.95
N ASN A 146 -13.37 6.76 3.10
CA ASN A 146 -13.64 5.39 2.67
C ASN A 146 -12.47 4.47 3.03
N PRO A 147 -12.21 4.21 4.34
CA PRO A 147 -11.00 3.49 4.75
C PRO A 147 -10.96 2.05 4.28
N ARG A 148 -12.12 1.40 4.10
CA ARG A 148 -12.21 0.01 3.64
C ARG A 148 -11.92 -0.17 2.14
N ALA A 149 -12.07 0.88 1.35
CA ALA A 149 -11.76 0.87 -0.07
C ALA A 149 -10.36 1.46 -0.34
N LYS A 150 -9.60 0.82 -1.23
CA LYS A 150 -8.32 1.33 -1.71
C LYS A 150 -8.56 2.25 -2.91
N ILE A 151 -8.95 3.51 -2.61
CA ILE A 151 -9.35 4.53 -3.60
C ILE A 151 -8.19 5.37 -4.08
N THR A 152 -8.34 5.98 -5.25
CA THR A 152 -7.32 6.84 -5.89
C THR A 152 -7.16 8.22 -5.24
N ASN A 153 -8.01 8.59 -4.29
CA ASN A 153 -7.94 9.89 -3.62
C ASN A 153 -6.85 9.91 -2.54
N TYR A 154 -5.75 10.61 -2.83
CA TYR A 154 -4.59 10.80 -1.94
C TYR A 154 -4.26 12.28 -1.73
N VAL A 155 -5.23 13.18 -1.88
CA VAL A 155 -5.02 14.64 -1.81
C VAL A 155 -4.29 15.04 -0.54
N GLU A 156 -4.74 14.59 0.64
CA GLU A 156 -4.11 14.98 1.91
C GLU A 156 -2.70 14.42 2.08
N ALA A 157 -2.45 13.20 1.62
CA ALA A 157 -1.11 12.64 1.62
C ALA A 157 -0.17 13.43 0.70
N ILE A 158 -0.63 13.83 -0.48
CA ILE A 158 0.16 14.59 -1.46
C ILE A 158 0.44 16.00 -0.96
N LYS A 159 -0.56 16.73 -0.44
CA LYS A 159 -0.41 18.08 0.15
C LYS A 159 0.65 18.13 1.25
N ASN A 160 0.81 17.05 2.00
CA ASN A 160 1.73 16.99 3.13
C ASN A 160 3.10 16.34 2.80
N GLN A 161 3.40 16.06 1.52
CA GLN A 161 4.69 15.44 1.14
C GLN A 161 5.90 16.32 1.50
N GLU A 162 5.83 17.64 1.33
CA GLU A 162 6.93 18.53 1.69
C GLU A 162 7.15 18.58 3.21
N LYS A 163 6.09 18.57 4.01
CA LYS A 163 6.17 18.47 5.49
C LYS A 163 6.85 17.17 5.89
N LYS A 164 6.42 16.04 5.31
CA LYS A 164 7.02 14.72 5.54
C LYS A 164 8.50 14.70 5.19
N LYS A 165 8.86 15.23 4.01
CA LYS A 165 10.24 15.28 3.53
C LYS A 165 11.15 16.15 4.42
N LYS A 166 10.68 17.34 4.84
CA LYS A 166 11.42 18.21 5.76
C LYS A 166 11.68 17.56 7.12
N ALA A 167 10.76 16.72 7.60
CA ALA A 167 10.92 15.94 8.82
C ALA A 167 11.83 14.70 8.67
N GLY A 168 12.28 14.38 7.46
CA GLY A 168 13.00 13.12 7.18
C GLY A 168 12.15 11.89 7.45
N ALA A 169 10.82 12.01 7.41
CA ALA A 169 9.89 10.95 7.75
C ALA A 169 9.63 10.04 6.54
N LEU A 170 9.50 8.74 6.80
CA LEU A 170 9.12 7.74 5.78
C LEU A 170 7.63 7.87 5.43
N GLU A 171 6.77 8.11 6.44
CA GLU A 171 5.32 8.10 6.29
C GLU A 171 4.61 9.16 7.14
N ILE A 172 3.35 9.39 6.80
CA ILE A 172 2.41 10.24 7.54
C ILE A 172 1.41 9.32 8.23
N LEU A 173 1.30 9.40 9.55
CA LEU A 173 0.34 8.67 10.36
C LEU A 173 -0.94 9.50 10.54
N TYR A 174 -2.06 8.95 10.17
CA TYR A 174 -3.35 9.60 10.34
C TYR A 174 -3.86 9.42 11.76
N VAL A 175 -4.12 10.53 12.40
CA VAL A 175 -4.68 10.63 13.76
C VAL A 175 -5.84 11.59 13.72
N LYS A 176 -6.94 11.29 14.37
CA LYS A 176 -8.12 12.15 14.45
C LYS A 176 -8.83 11.92 15.78
N ASP A 177 -9.22 13.02 16.45
CA ASP A 177 -9.94 12.97 17.72
C ASP A 177 -9.26 12.08 18.76
N GLY A 178 -7.91 12.17 18.87
CA GLY A 178 -7.10 11.38 19.79
C GLY A 178 -6.98 9.89 19.45
N LYS A 179 -7.42 9.46 18.26
CA LYS A 179 -7.39 8.06 17.79
C LYS A 179 -6.42 7.91 16.64
N VAL A 180 -5.65 6.83 16.68
CA VAL A 180 -4.70 6.43 15.64
C VAL A 180 -5.39 5.53 14.64
N PHE A 181 -5.18 5.78 13.34
CA PHE A 181 -5.76 4.99 12.26
C PHE A 181 -4.69 4.21 11.51
N GLU A 182 -4.16 4.75 10.44
CA GLU A 182 -3.19 4.11 9.56
C GLU A 182 -2.20 5.13 9.00
N PHE A 183 -1.08 4.69 8.48
CA PHE A 183 -0.23 5.57 7.69
C PHE A 183 -0.86 5.87 6.33
N SER A 184 -0.38 6.90 5.66
CA SER A 184 -0.94 7.34 4.37
C SER A 184 -0.96 6.24 3.30
N THR A 185 -0.01 5.30 3.34
CA THR A 185 0.06 4.17 2.41
C THR A 185 0.36 2.82 3.10
N SER A 186 0.23 2.73 4.42
CA SER A 186 0.65 1.57 5.21
C SER A 186 -0.23 1.41 6.45
N ASN A 187 -0.22 0.23 7.07
CA ASN A 187 -0.89 0.02 8.37
C ASN A 187 0.09 0.20 9.53
N VAL A 188 -0.46 0.40 10.73
CA VAL A 188 0.29 0.59 11.96
C VAL A 188 -0.01 -0.52 12.96
N PHE A 189 1.04 -0.94 13.68
CA PHE A 189 0.95 -1.73 14.90
C PHE A 189 1.69 -1.00 16.01
N VAL A 190 1.20 -1.17 17.22
CA VAL A 190 1.78 -0.66 18.46
C VAL A 190 2.06 -1.83 19.37
N VAL A 191 3.25 -1.88 19.94
CA VAL A 191 3.63 -2.90 20.93
C VAL A 191 3.73 -2.25 22.30
N LYS A 192 3.09 -2.85 23.30
CA LYS A 192 3.19 -2.44 24.68
C LYS A 192 3.21 -3.65 25.59
N LYS A 193 4.23 -3.74 26.48
CA LYS A 193 4.40 -4.86 27.42
C LYS A 193 4.24 -6.24 26.75
N GLY A 194 4.84 -6.40 25.58
CA GLY A 194 4.81 -7.66 24.83
C GLY A 194 3.53 -7.95 24.04
N LYS A 195 2.48 -7.15 24.17
CA LYS A 195 1.24 -7.29 23.42
C LYS A 195 1.27 -6.40 22.16
N ILE A 196 0.79 -6.93 21.05
CA ILE A 196 0.70 -6.24 19.77
C ILE A 196 -0.74 -5.76 19.56
N LYS A 197 -0.91 -4.49 19.20
CA LYS A 197 -2.21 -3.90 18.91
C LYS A 197 -2.20 -3.24 17.54
N THR A 198 -3.29 -3.38 16.78
CA THR A 198 -3.49 -2.67 15.51
C THR A 198 -4.94 -2.20 15.41
N PRO A 199 -5.22 -1.05 14.76
CA PRO A 199 -6.58 -0.59 14.62
C PRO A 199 -7.43 -1.56 13.80
N LYS A 200 -8.71 -1.76 14.22
CA LYS A 200 -9.71 -2.56 13.50
C LYS A 200 -10.61 -1.69 12.64
N GLU A 201 -10.94 -0.48 13.12
CA GLU A 201 -11.87 0.42 12.46
C GLU A 201 -11.15 1.63 11.86
N GLY A 202 -11.71 2.19 10.78
CA GLY A 202 -11.18 3.39 10.15
C GLY A 202 -9.90 3.17 9.34
N VAL A 203 -9.57 1.93 8.99
CA VAL A 203 -8.33 1.55 8.27
C VAL A 203 -8.61 0.64 7.09
N LEU A 204 -7.68 0.60 6.13
CA LEU A 204 -7.65 -0.41 5.10
C LEU A 204 -7.16 -1.74 5.68
N PHE A 205 -7.80 -2.83 5.33
CA PHE A 205 -7.28 -4.17 5.62
C PHE A 205 -6.13 -4.49 4.66
N GLY A 206 -4.90 -4.27 5.16
CA GLY A 206 -3.68 -4.45 4.39
C GLY A 206 -3.31 -5.93 4.29
N ILE A 207 -2.91 -6.39 3.11
CA ILE A 207 -2.46 -7.77 2.89
C ILE A 207 -1.22 -8.08 3.76
N THR A 208 -0.26 -7.16 3.79
CA THR A 208 0.92 -7.30 4.68
C THR A 208 0.53 -7.21 6.15
N ARG A 209 -0.48 -6.38 6.52
CA ARG A 209 -1.02 -6.34 7.88
C ARG A 209 -1.58 -7.71 8.30
N ASP A 210 -2.42 -8.31 7.48
CA ASP A 210 -3.06 -9.59 7.78
C ASP A 210 -2.03 -10.73 7.84
N LEU A 211 -1.03 -10.71 6.96
CA LEU A 211 0.10 -11.65 7.05
C LEU A 211 0.91 -11.42 8.34
N THR A 212 1.16 -10.17 8.73
CA THR A 212 1.89 -9.84 9.96
C THR A 212 1.16 -10.35 11.21
N ILE A 213 -0.17 -10.24 11.26
CA ILE A 213 -0.98 -10.81 12.34
C ILE A 213 -0.75 -12.33 12.43
N LYS A 214 -0.92 -13.05 11.32
CA LYS A 214 -0.71 -14.50 11.25
C LYS A 214 0.71 -14.92 11.69
N LEU A 215 1.72 -14.17 11.26
CA LEU A 215 3.12 -14.44 11.64
C LEU A 215 3.38 -14.15 13.12
N ALA A 216 2.77 -13.09 13.68
CA ALA A 216 2.87 -12.76 15.09
C ALA A 216 2.24 -13.85 15.97
N GLU A 217 1.03 -14.27 15.64
CA GLU A 217 0.32 -15.36 16.34
C GLU A 217 1.10 -16.67 16.27
N LYS A 218 1.62 -17.03 15.09
CA LYS A 218 2.49 -18.21 14.92
C LYS A 218 3.79 -18.13 15.74
N ALA A 219 4.29 -16.92 15.98
CA ALA A 219 5.45 -16.68 16.83
C ALA A 219 5.12 -16.62 18.34
N GLY A 220 3.85 -16.85 18.73
CA GLY A 220 3.38 -16.87 20.10
C GLY A 220 3.06 -15.49 20.70
N PHE A 221 2.93 -14.45 19.88
CA PHE A 221 2.54 -13.12 20.34
C PHE A 221 1.02 -12.95 20.34
N GLU A 222 0.49 -12.32 21.40
CA GLU A 222 -0.92 -11.89 21.43
C GLU A 222 -1.13 -10.68 20.53
N VAL A 223 -2.03 -10.77 19.55
CA VAL A 223 -2.40 -9.67 18.68
C VAL A 223 -3.85 -9.25 18.94
N VAL A 224 -4.07 -7.97 19.22
CA VAL A 224 -5.39 -7.41 19.51
C VAL A 224 -5.76 -6.37 18.45
N GLU A 225 -6.83 -6.63 17.73
CA GLU A 225 -7.41 -5.69 16.77
C GLU A 225 -8.41 -4.78 17.48
N LYS A 226 -7.96 -3.59 17.88
CA LYS A 226 -8.76 -2.63 18.67
C LYS A 226 -8.27 -1.21 18.43
N GLU A 227 -9.12 -0.22 18.74
CA GLU A 227 -8.77 1.20 18.72
C GLU A 227 -7.48 1.48 19.52
N ILE A 228 -6.64 2.35 18.98
CA ILE A 228 -5.39 2.83 19.60
C ILE A 228 -5.54 4.33 19.83
N SER A 229 -5.31 4.79 21.05
CA SER A 229 -5.25 6.21 21.37
C SER A 229 -3.85 6.79 21.09
N GLU A 230 -3.76 8.12 20.89
CA GLU A 230 -2.48 8.80 20.79
C GLU A 230 -1.61 8.60 22.03
N LYS A 231 -2.23 8.53 23.23
CA LYS A 231 -1.52 8.25 24.49
C LYS A 231 -0.84 6.87 24.44
N GLU A 232 -1.55 5.86 23.92
CA GLU A 232 -0.98 4.51 23.74
C GLU A 232 0.14 4.53 22.71
N LEU A 233 -0.02 5.25 21.58
CA LEU A 233 1.00 5.39 20.55
C LEU A 233 2.31 5.95 21.13
N PHE A 234 2.24 7.10 21.82
CA PHE A 234 3.44 7.77 22.33
C PHE A 234 4.03 7.11 23.59
N SER A 235 3.28 6.23 24.26
CA SER A 235 3.79 5.40 25.36
C SER A 235 4.20 3.99 24.91
N ALA A 236 4.16 3.70 23.63
CA ALA A 236 4.50 2.39 23.06
C ALA A 236 5.97 2.02 23.31
N ASP A 237 6.22 0.72 23.44
CA ASP A 237 7.58 0.18 23.46
C ASP A 237 8.14 0.06 22.04
N GLU A 238 7.28 -0.29 21.05
CA GLU A 238 7.60 -0.35 19.64
C GLU A 238 6.41 0.11 18.79
N VAL A 239 6.69 0.72 17.62
CA VAL A 239 5.70 1.00 16.57
C VAL A 239 6.19 0.39 15.27
N ILE A 240 5.27 -0.28 14.56
CA ILE A 240 5.58 -1.04 13.35
C ILE A 240 4.71 -0.52 12.20
N LEU A 241 5.33 -0.31 11.07
CA LEU A 241 4.68 -0.02 9.81
C LEU A 241 4.66 -1.28 8.94
N THR A 242 3.53 -1.56 8.26
CA THR A 242 3.44 -2.66 7.30
C THR A 242 2.83 -2.23 5.98
N ALA A 243 3.46 -2.59 4.87
CA ALA A 243 2.94 -2.32 3.52
C ALA A 243 3.56 -3.26 2.49
N THR A 244 2.86 -3.50 1.40
CA THR A 244 3.29 -4.38 0.31
C THR A 244 4.66 -4.01 -0.29
N ASN A 245 4.94 -2.72 -0.41
CA ASN A 245 6.20 -2.22 -1.00
C ASN A 245 7.25 -1.81 0.02
N LYS A 246 6.98 -2.01 1.32
CA LYS A 246 7.86 -1.64 2.42
C LYS A 246 8.11 -2.81 3.38
N ASP A 247 7.36 -3.90 3.23
CA ASP A 247 7.36 -5.05 4.12
C ASP A 247 7.01 -4.65 5.57
N ILE A 248 7.84 -4.97 6.55
CA ILE A 248 7.70 -4.60 7.97
C ILE A 248 8.83 -3.64 8.33
N VAL A 249 8.49 -2.41 8.75
CA VAL A 249 9.47 -1.37 9.07
C VAL A 249 9.30 -0.87 10.50
N PRO A 250 10.34 -0.82 11.32
CA PRO A 250 10.28 -0.21 12.64
C PRO A 250 10.17 1.32 12.54
N ILE A 251 9.22 1.91 13.27
CA ILE A 251 9.08 3.36 13.45
C ILE A 251 9.59 3.72 14.83
N VAL A 252 10.71 4.43 14.86
CA VAL A 252 11.45 4.73 16.09
C VAL A 252 11.30 6.18 16.56
N GLU A 253 10.67 7.02 15.73
CA GLU A 253 10.41 8.43 16.04
C GLU A 253 9.11 8.89 15.36
N ILE A 254 8.26 9.60 16.09
CA ILE A 254 7.03 10.22 15.57
C ILE A 254 6.98 11.66 16.06
N ASP A 255 6.85 12.64 15.15
CA ASP A 255 6.85 14.10 15.45
C ASP A 255 8.01 14.54 16.33
N GLY A 256 9.22 14.01 16.08
CA GLY A 256 10.44 14.31 16.87
C GLY A 256 10.49 13.62 18.23
N ARG A 257 9.46 12.83 18.61
CA ARG A 257 9.44 12.08 19.87
C ARG A 257 9.92 10.66 19.61
N LYS A 258 10.86 10.20 20.40
CA LYS A 258 11.33 8.80 20.37
C LYS A 258 10.21 7.85 20.80
N ILE A 259 10.10 6.74 20.10
CA ILE A 259 9.27 5.61 20.47
C ILE A 259 10.17 4.58 21.18
N GLY A 260 9.75 4.16 22.39
CA GLY A 260 10.54 3.25 23.21
C GLY A 260 11.97 3.78 23.43
N GLU A 261 12.96 2.97 23.07
CA GLU A 261 14.38 3.36 23.18
C GLU A 261 14.92 4.12 21.94
N GLY A 262 14.06 4.44 20.94
CA GLY A 262 14.49 5.10 19.70
C GLY A 262 15.29 4.20 18.76
N LYS A 263 15.12 2.89 18.86
CA LYS A 263 15.72 1.85 18.00
C LYS A 263 14.71 0.73 17.75
N PRO A 264 14.92 -0.13 16.73
CA PRO A 264 14.07 -1.29 16.48
C PRO A 264 13.98 -2.20 17.72
N GLY A 265 12.75 -2.55 18.10
CA GLY A 265 12.51 -3.40 19.26
C GLY A 265 12.55 -4.90 18.89
N ARG A 266 12.60 -5.74 19.94
CA ARG A 266 12.73 -7.20 19.80
C ARG A 266 11.57 -7.84 19.03
N ILE A 267 10.34 -7.38 19.28
CA ILE A 267 9.16 -7.96 18.60
C ILE A 267 9.16 -7.58 17.14
N THR A 268 9.43 -6.31 16.81
CA THR A 268 9.56 -5.87 15.41
C THR A 268 10.62 -6.65 14.66
N THR A 269 11.80 -6.82 15.25
CA THR A 269 12.90 -7.61 14.64
C THR A 269 12.46 -9.06 14.39
N LYS A 270 11.82 -9.70 15.37
CA LYS A 270 11.31 -11.07 15.21
C LYS A 270 10.28 -11.20 14.08
N LEU A 271 9.40 -10.20 13.95
CA LEU A 271 8.41 -10.17 12.86
C LEU A 271 9.06 -9.93 11.49
N MET A 272 10.08 -9.08 11.40
CA MET A 272 10.87 -8.87 10.19
C MET A 272 11.55 -10.17 9.74
N ASP A 273 12.15 -10.92 10.66
CA ASP A 273 12.78 -12.22 10.38
C ASP A 273 11.76 -13.25 9.90
N SER A 274 10.61 -13.32 10.58
CA SER A 274 9.51 -14.22 10.22
C SER A 274 8.96 -13.91 8.84
N PHE A 275 8.78 -12.63 8.52
CA PHE A 275 8.32 -12.16 7.20
C PHE A 275 9.36 -12.47 6.11
N SER A 276 10.64 -12.19 6.37
CA SER A 276 11.74 -12.50 5.45
C SER A 276 11.82 -14.01 5.15
N SER A 277 11.70 -14.84 6.18
CA SER A 277 11.67 -16.29 6.03
C SER A 277 10.47 -16.75 5.22
N PHE A 278 9.29 -16.19 5.47
CA PHE A 278 8.07 -16.49 4.70
C PHE A 278 8.24 -16.13 3.22
N THR A 279 8.74 -14.93 2.93
CA THR A 279 8.90 -14.46 1.54
C THR A 279 10.01 -15.18 0.77
N LYS A 280 11.07 -15.65 1.43
CA LYS A 280 12.13 -16.46 0.80
C LYS A 280 11.62 -17.84 0.33
N ASN A 281 10.63 -18.38 1.01
CA ASN A 281 10.05 -19.70 0.72
C ASN A 281 8.79 -19.61 -0.17
N TYR A 282 8.39 -18.41 -0.61
CA TYR A 282 7.25 -18.18 -1.49
C TYR A 282 7.65 -18.37 -2.96
#